data_33743d8a0033d8d1f6634839d1011526
#
_entry.id   33743d8a0033d8d1f6634839d1011526
#
_cell.length_a   1.000
_cell.length_b   1.000
_cell.length_c   1.000
_cell.angle_alpha   90.00
_cell.angle_beta   90.00
_cell.angle_gamma   90.00
#
_symmetry.space_group_name_H-M   'P 1'
#
loop_
_entity.id
_entity.type
_entity.pdbx_description
1 polymer ?
#
loop_
_entity_poly.entity_id
_entity_poly.type
_entity_poly.pdbx_seq_one_letter_code
_entity_poly.pdbx_strand_id
1 'polypeptide(L)'
;PMGMADIAEVLWNDYLSHNPANPQWANRDRFMLSNGHGSMLQYSLLHLSGYDVSIEDIKNFRQLHSKTPGHPEYGYTPGVETTTGPLGQGMANAVGFALAEKTLAAQFNRPGHDVVDHYTYAFLGDGCLMEGISHEVSSLAGTLGLGKLIMFYDDNGISIDGEVEGWFTDNTPQRFEAYGWQVIANVDGHNSDAIRAAIEAGRANTEQPTLICCKTVIGFGSPNKQGKEDAHGAPLGDDEIVLTRKALGWSHGPFEIPDDIYQAWNAKEKGASAENDWNGTFAAYEKAEPELAAELKRRMAGDLPADFSEKAQAYIQECQDKSETIASRKASQNTLNAYGPLLPELLGGSADLAGSNLTIWSDTKGITKDDASGNYIYYGVREFGMAAIMNGIALHGGFVYYGATFLIFSDYMRPPIRLAALMGLPVVFVYTHDSIGQEVEGLLIAAIARAQPPPSDTAPDSGPPLSDALPECLFRLCPTLDKCKA
;
A
#
# COMPACT_ATOMS: atom_id res chain seq x y z
N PRO A 1 7.03 -8.27 17.56
CA PRO A 1 5.59 -8.39 17.86
C PRO A 1 5.21 -7.93 19.25
N MET A 2 5.89 -8.38 20.32
CA MET A 2 5.47 -8.15 21.71
C MET A 2 5.53 -6.67 22.13
N GLY A 3 6.55 -5.91 21.68
CA GLY A 3 6.67 -4.49 21.99
C GLY A 3 5.55 -3.62 21.38
N MET A 4 4.97 -4.05 20.28
CA MET A 4 3.88 -3.33 19.60
C MET A 4 2.47 -3.84 19.96
N ALA A 5 2.35 -4.82 20.88
CA ALA A 5 1.08 -5.49 21.14
C ALA A 5 0.02 -4.53 21.71
N ASP A 6 0.41 -3.67 22.66
CA ASP A 6 -0.51 -2.70 23.27
C ASP A 6 -0.98 -1.64 22.27
N ILE A 7 -0.08 -1.16 21.38
CA ILE A 7 -0.42 -0.22 20.31
C ILE A 7 -1.42 -0.88 19.35
N ALA A 8 -1.16 -2.13 18.98
CA ALA A 8 -2.01 -2.87 18.07
C ALA A 8 -3.38 -3.16 18.68
N GLU A 9 -3.45 -3.49 19.95
CA GLU A 9 -4.71 -3.73 20.67
C GLU A 9 -5.60 -2.51 20.61
N VAL A 10 -5.08 -1.33 21.01
CA VAL A 10 -5.83 -0.09 20.99
C VAL A 10 -6.28 0.29 19.58
N LEU A 11 -5.38 0.20 18.57
CA LEU A 11 -5.73 0.53 17.20
C LEU A 11 -6.85 -0.37 16.66
N TRP A 12 -6.71 -1.68 16.80
CA TRP A 12 -7.61 -2.66 16.17
C TRP A 12 -8.98 -2.74 16.86
N ASN A 13 -9.02 -2.65 18.18
CA ASN A 13 -10.28 -2.73 18.92
C ASN A 13 -11.04 -1.42 18.95
N ASP A 14 -10.35 -0.28 19.09
CA ASP A 14 -11.03 0.98 19.34
C ASP A 14 -11.24 1.81 18.05
N TYR A 15 -10.31 1.78 17.10
CA TYR A 15 -10.28 2.71 15.98
C TYR A 15 -10.41 2.10 14.58
N LEU A 16 -9.79 0.96 14.31
CA LEU A 16 -9.75 0.38 12.96
C LEU A 16 -11.14 -0.03 12.48
N SER A 17 -11.59 0.59 11.40
CA SER A 17 -12.86 0.26 10.76
C SER A 17 -12.64 -0.82 9.71
N HIS A 18 -13.00 -2.06 10.02
CA HIS A 18 -12.79 -3.22 9.14
C HIS A 18 -13.90 -4.26 9.32
N ASN A 19 -14.11 -5.10 8.31
CA ASN A 19 -15.05 -6.21 8.41
C ASN A 19 -14.36 -7.55 8.11
N PRO A 20 -14.10 -8.39 9.13
CA PRO A 20 -13.46 -9.69 8.93
C PRO A 20 -14.23 -10.63 7.99
N ALA A 21 -15.55 -10.47 7.88
CA ALA A 21 -16.39 -11.25 6.98
C ALA A 21 -16.30 -10.76 5.52
N ASN A 22 -15.89 -9.51 5.29
CA ASN A 22 -15.63 -8.92 3.99
C ASN A 22 -14.31 -8.15 3.96
N PRO A 23 -13.15 -8.84 3.88
CA PRO A 23 -11.83 -8.20 3.84
C PRO A 23 -11.62 -7.25 2.64
N GLN A 24 -12.52 -7.28 1.66
CA GLN A 24 -12.47 -6.45 0.44
C GLN A 24 -13.45 -5.26 0.49
N TRP A 25 -14.11 -5.00 1.63
CA TRP A 25 -14.98 -3.85 1.77
C TRP A 25 -14.26 -2.56 1.33
N ALA A 26 -14.85 -1.83 0.38
CA ALA A 26 -14.20 -0.72 -0.30
C ALA A 26 -13.78 0.41 0.65
N ASN A 27 -14.60 0.74 1.65
CA ASN A 27 -14.34 1.84 2.59
C ASN A 27 -13.79 1.39 3.95
N ARG A 28 -13.16 0.20 4.02
CA ARG A 28 -12.43 -0.22 5.22
C ARG A 28 -11.18 0.61 5.43
N ASP A 29 -10.76 0.81 6.66
CA ASP A 29 -9.42 1.30 6.95
C ASP A 29 -8.35 0.31 6.46
N ARG A 30 -7.18 0.80 6.15
CA ARG A 30 -6.04 0.00 5.66
C ARG A 30 -4.96 -0.08 6.73
N PHE A 31 -4.45 -1.27 6.95
CA PHE A 31 -3.36 -1.51 7.89
C PHE A 31 -2.17 -2.18 7.21
N MET A 32 -0.98 -1.57 7.35
CA MET A 32 0.28 -2.10 6.83
C MET A 32 1.29 -2.31 7.95
N LEU A 33 1.89 -3.49 7.98
CA LEU A 33 3.03 -3.77 8.84
C LEU A 33 4.32 -3.60 8.03
N SER A 34 4.91 -2.39 8.04
CA SER A 34 6.12 -2.09 7.27
C SER A 34 7.36 -2.80 7.81
N ASN A 35 7.43 -3.01 9.11
CA ASN A 35 8.38 -3.91 9.77
C ASN A 35 7.87 -5.37 9.68
N GLY A 36 7.77 -5.87 8.44
CA GLY A 36 7.10 -7.14 8.11
C GLY A 36 7.66 -8.39 8.78
N HIS A 37 8.87 -8.34 9.33
CA HIS A 37 9.42 -9.43 10.18
C HIS A 37 8.65 -9.60 11.49
N GLY A 38 7.83 -8.61 11.90
CA GLY A 38 6.87 -8.71 13.00
C GLY A 38 5.55 -9.39 12.63
N SER A 39 5.49 -10.13 11.52
CA SER A 39 4.28 -10.69 10.88
C SER A 39 3.35 -11.46 11.80
N MET A 40 3.88 -12.18 12.83
CA MET A 40 3.05 -12.89 13.79
C MET A 40 2.12 -11.94 14.57
N LEU A 41 2.50 -10.68 14.78
CA LEU A 41 1.58 -9.69 15.34
C LEU A 41 0.34 -9.56 14.45
N GLN A 42 0.53 -9.28 13.16
CA GLN A 42 -0.57 -9.11 12.23
C GLN A 42 -1.42 -10.37 12.09
N TYR A 43 -0.81 -11.55 12.01
CA TYR A 43 -1.57 -12.80 11.93
C TYR A 43 -2.39 -13.08 13.20
N SER A 44 -1.85 -12.76 14.38
CA SER A 44 -2.58 -12.88 15.63
C SER A 44 -3.78 -11.92 15.68
N LEU A 45 -3.60 -10.67 15.23
CA LEU A 45 -4.68 -9.68 15.14
C LEU A 45 -5.78 -10.13 14.18
N LEU A 46 -5.41 -10.64 13.00
CA LEU A 46 -6.36 -11.17 12.02
C LEU A 46 -7.14 -12.37 12.58
N HIS A 47 -6.43 -13.30 13.25
CA HIS A 47 -7.05 -14.46 13.89
C HIS A 47 -8.05 -14.03 14.98
N LEU A 48 -7.62 -13.19 15.92
CA LEU A 48 -8.45 -12.76 17.05
C LEU A 48 -9.67 -11.96 16.61
N SER A 49 -9.52 -11.06 15.63
CA SER A 49 -10.62 -10.24 15.12
C SER A 49 -11.62 -11.01 14.23
N GLY A 50 -11.29 -12.26 13.86
CA GLY A 50 -12.23 -13.19 13.22
C GLY A 50 -12.15 -13.27 11.69
N TYR A 51 -11.00 -12.86 11.10
CA TYR A 51 -10.69 -13.19 9.70
C TYR A 51 -10.52 -14.71 9.52
N ASP A 52 -10.48 -15.15 8.28
CA ASP A 52 -10.25 -16.57 7.95
C ASP A 52 -8.76 -16.94 8.10
N VAL A 53 -8.28 -16.83 9.34
CA VAL A 53 -6.95 -17.25 9.81
C VAL A 53 -7.16 -18.11 11.05
N SER A 54 -7.03 -19.40 10.92
CA SER A 54 -7.28 -20.35 12.01
C SER A 54 -6.09 -20.45 12.98
N ILE A 55 -6.33 -21.02 14.16
CA ILE A 55 -5.23 -21.33 15.10
C ILE A 55 -4.24 -22.34 14.50
N GLU A 56 -4.70 -23.22 13.61
CA GLU A 56 -3.82 -24.16 12.89
C GLU A 56 -2.96 -23.42 11.84
N ASP A 57 -3.48 -22.38 11.20
CA ASP A 57 -2.65 -21.50 10.35
C ASP A 57 -1.56 -20.81 11.17
N ILE A 58 -1.87 -20.34 12.38
CA ILE A 58 -0.90 -19.75 13.31
C ILE A 58 0.18 -20.76 13.72
N LYS A 59 -0.20 -22.01 14.04
CA LYS A 59 0.75 -23.09 14.36
C LYS A 59 1.68 -23.43 13.20
N ASN A 60 1.18 -23.28 11.95
CA ASN A 60 1.95 -23.52 10.74
C ASN A 60 2.74 -22.29 10.25
N PHE A 61 3.01 -21.33 11.14
CA PHE A 61 3.80 -20.14 10.81
C PHE A 61 5.15 -20.51 10.16
N ARG A 62 5.46 -19.85 9.03
CA ARG A 62 6.68 -20.05 8.22
C ARG A 62 6.84 -21.45 7.62
N GLN A 63 5.80 -22.28 7.64
CA GLN A 63 5.86 -23.55 6.94
C GLN A 63 5.54 -23.35 5.44
N LEU A 64 6.10 -24.20 4.60
CA LEU A 64 5.88 -24.13 3.14
C LEU A 64 4.37 -24.25 2.84
N HIS A 65 3.85 -23.38 1.99
CA HIS A 65 2.44 -23.26 1.64
C HIS A 65 1.49 -22.90 2.79
N SER A 66 2.03 -22.44 3.91
CA SER A 66 1.21 -21.93 5.01
C SER A 66 0.52 -20.61 4.62
N LYS A 67 -0.70 -20.41 5.14
CA LYS A 67 -1.42 -19.14 5.07
C LYS A 67 -0.74 -18.00 5.88
N THR A 68 0.26 -18.35 6.70
CA THR A 68 1.04 -17.43 7.55
C THR A 68 2.53 -17.49 7.21
N PRO A 69 2.96 -16.97 6.06
CA PRO A 69 4.37 -16.92 5.66
C PRO A 69 5.22 -16.08 6.63
N GLY A 70 6.54 -16.14 6.50
CA GLY A 70 7.47 -15.45 7.40
C GLY A 70 7.34 -13.92 7.42
N HIS A 71 6.85 -13.35 6.34
CA HIS A 71 6.49 -11.95 6.19
C HIS A 71 5.09 -11.87 5.58
N PRO A 72 4.30 -10.80 5.83
CA PRO A 72 2.98 -10.65 5.23
C PRO A 72 3.07 -10.67 3.69
N GLU A 73 2.23 -11.48 3.05
CA GLU A 73 2.16 -11.58 1.60
C GLU A 73 0.72 -11.35 1.13
N TYR A 74 0.56 -10.40 0.21
CA TYR A 74 -0.71 -10.08 -0.42
C TYR A 74 -1.26 -11.28 -1.19
N GLY A 75 -2.54 -11.58 -1.01
CA GLY A 75 -3.21 -12.70 -1.66
C GLY A 75 -3.08 -14.05 -0.93
N TYR A 76 -2.19 -14.18 0.07
CA TYR A 76 -2.06 -15.41 0.88
C TYR A 76 -2.91 -15.39 2.15
N THR A 77 -2.85 -14.29 2.89
CA THR A 77 -3.56 -14.15 4.16
C THR A 77 -4.71 -13.15 4.01
N PRO A 78 -5.98 -13.53 4.25
CA PRO A 78 -7.08 -12.58 4.24
C PRO A 78 -6.87 -11.42 5.21
N GLY A 79 -7.02 -10.18 4.74
CA GLY A 79 -6.79 -8.98 5.55
C GLY A 79 -5.36 -8.43 5.50
N VAL A 80 -4.44 -9.08 4.78
CA VAL A 80 -3.12 -8.51 4.46
C VAL A 80 -3.23 -7.63 3.22
N GLU A 81 -2.94 -6.34 3.37
CA GLU A 81 -3.12 -5.32 2.32
C GLU A 81 -1.95 -5.24 1.35
N THR A 82 -0.75 -5.64 1.75
CA THR A 82 0.46 -5.57 0.92
C THR A 82 1.51 -6.57 1.37
N THR A 83 2.36 -7.00 0.43
CA THR A 83 3.55 -7.79 0.72
C THR A 83 4.64 -6.90 1.31
N THR A 84 5.11 -7.25 2.51
CA THR A 84 6.21 -6.57 3.20
C THR A 84 7.35 -7.53 3.51
N GLY A 85 8.38 -7.05 4.21
CA GLY A 85 9.62 -7.78 4.47
C GLY A 85 10.81 -6.92 4.08
N PRO A 86 10.94 -6.43 2.83
CA PRO A 86 11.87 -5.34 2.53
C PRO A 86 11.43 -4.07 3.27
N LEU A 87 12.26 -3.63 4.24
CA LEU A 87 11.95 -2.49 5.09
C LEU A 87 11.71 -1.20 4.29
N GLY A 88 10.82 -0.35 4.76
CA GLY A 88 10.44 0.89 4.08
C GLY A 88 9.40 0.75 2.96
N GLN A 89 9.24 -0.44 2.34
CA GLN A 89 8.26 -0.65 1.26
C GLN A 89 6.82 -0.51 1.75
N GLY A 90 6.50 -1.08 2.93
CA GLY A 90 5.15 -1.02 3.49
C GLY A 90 4.70 0.42 3.79
N MET A 91 5.59 1.26 4.36
CA MET A 91 5.26 2.67 4.57
C MET A 91 5.08 3.44 3.25
N ALA A 92 5.85 3.10 2.22
CA ALA A 92 5.70 3.69 0.90
C ALA A 92 4.38 3.28 0.23
N ASN A 93 3.97 2.00 0.38
CA ASN A 93 2.65 1.57 -0.06
C ASN A 93 1.54 2.29 0.72
N ALA A 94 1.69 2.50 2.03
CA ALA A 94 0.72 3.25 2.85
C ALA A 94 0.53 4.69 2.33
N VAL A 95 1.60 5.37 1.89
CA VAL A 95 1.50 6.67 1.20
C VAL A 95 0.66 6.55 -0.07
N GLY A 96 0.84 5.48 -0.85
CA GLY A 96 0.05 5.21 -2.06
C GLY A 96 -1.44 4.99 -1.77
N PHE A 97 -1.76 4.23 -0.72
CA PHE A 97 -3.14 4.03 -0.27
C PHE A 97 -3.81 5.34 0.17
N ALA A 98 -3.13 6.13 1.00
CA ALA A 98 -3.67 7.41 1.47
C ALA A 98 -3.83 8.43 0.34
N LEU A 99 -2.94 8.41 -0.66
CA LEU A 99 -3.07 9.25 -1.84
C LEU A 99 -4.23 8.82 -2.73
N ALA A 100 -4.44 7.52 -2.90
CA ALA A 100 -5.58 6.98 -3.64
C ALA A 100 -6.91 7.34 -2.95
N GLU A 101 -6.99 7.20 -1.64
CA GLU A 101 -8.15 7.63 -0.85
C GLU A 101 -8.43 9.12 -1.07
N LYS A 102 -7.42 9.99 -0.84
CA LYS A 102 -7.58 11.44 -0.98
C LYS A 102 -8.04 11.85 -2.38
N THR A 103 -7.51 11.19 -3.42
CA THR A 103 -7.87 11.47 -4.81
C THR A 103 -9.29 10.99 -5.12
N LEU A 104 -9.68 9.79 -4.72
CA LEU A 104 -11.04 9.29 -4.91
C LEU A 104 -12.05 10.12 -4.11
N ALA A 105 -11.73 10.49 -2.87
CA ALA A 105 -12.58 11.37 -2.05
C ALA A 105 -12.83 12.71 -2.76
N ALA A 106 -11.79 13.33 -3.30
CA ALA A 106 -11.91 14.59 -4.04
C ALA A 106 -12.75 14.45 -5.33
N GLN A 107 -12.71 13.30 -5.98
CA GLN A 107 -13.47 13.05 -7.21
C GLN A 107 -14.92 12.66 -6.93
N PHE A 108 -15.20 11.87 -5.89
CA PHE A 108 -16.49 11.22 -5.68
C PHE A 108 -17.32 11.75 -4.52
N ASN A 109 -16.71 12.21 -3.42
CA ASN A 109 -17.49 12.72 -2.29
C ASN A 109 -18.30 13.96 -2.69
N ARG A 110 -19.51 14.08 -2.14
CA ARG A 110 -20.39 15.23 -2.33
C ARG A 110 -20.95 15.65 -0.97
N PRO A 111 -21.37 16.91 -0.81
CA PRO A 111 -21.94 17.39 0.45
C PRO A 111 -23.03 16.46 1.01
N GLY A 112 -22.79 15.90 2.19
CA GLY A 112 -23.68 14.94 2.85
C GLY A 112 -23.52 13.48 2.40
N HIS A 113 -22.54 13.18 1.54
CA HIS A 113 -22.27 11.84 1.04
C HIS A 113 -20.75 11.59 0.94
N ASP A 114 -20.13 11.26 2.08
CA ASP A 114 -18.73 10.87 2.14
C ASP A 114 -18.61 9.35 1.89
N VAL A 115 -18.56 8.97 0.61
CA VAL A 115 -18.53 7.55 0.17
C VAL A 115 -17.12 6.97 0.12
N VAL A 116 -16.10 7.83 0.14
CA VAL A 116 -14.68 7.47 0.28
C VAL A 116 -14.16 8.20 1.51
N ASP A 117 -14.06 7.48 2.63
CA ASP A 117 -13.71 8.06 3.93
C ASP A 117 -13.09 6.97 4.82
N HIS A 118 -11.80 6.68 4.62
CA HIS A 118 -11.09 5.69 5.41
C HIS A 118 -9.64 6.12 5.67
N TYR A 119 -9.11 5.65 6.78
CA TYR A 119 -7.74 5.90 7.18
C TYR A 119 -6.80 4.83 6.66
N THR A 120 -5.53 5.22 6.54
CA THR A 120 -4.41 4.31 6.31
C THR A 120 -3.49 4.35 7.52
N TYR A 121 -3.28 3.19 8.15
CA TYR A 121 -2.40 3.01 9.29
C TYR A 121 -1.20 2.17 8.90
N ALA A 122 -0.01 2.52 9.41
CA ALA A 122 1.19 1.73 9.20
C ALA A 122 2.03 1.64 10.48
N PHE A 123 2.56 0.45 10.76
CA PHE A 123 3.58 0.24 11.79
C PHE A 123 4.96 0.16 11.16
N LEU A 124 5.92 0.85 11.76
CA LEU A 124 7.31 0.89 11.32
C LEU A 124 8.26 0.84 12.53
N GLY A 125 9.48 0.37 12.29
CA GLY A 125 10.56 0.37 13.27
C GLY A 125 11.76 1.17 12.77
N ASP A 126 12.83 1.22 13.56
CA ASP A 126 14.08 1.92 13.25
C ASP A 126 14.60 1.61 11.85
N GLY A 127 14.66 0.33 11.48
CA GLY A 127 15.12 -0.09 10.16
C GLY A 127 14.29 0.45 8.99
N CYS A 128 12.97 0.62 9.15
CA CYS A 128 12.14 1.24 8.12
C CYS A 128 12.53 2.71 7.90
N LEU A 129 12.93 3.40 8.97
CA LEU A 129 13.29 4.80 8.96
C LEU A 129 14.74 5.05 8.52
N MET A 130 15.61 4.03 8.63
CA MET A 130 16.98 4.04 8.08
C MET A 130 16.97 3.92 6.55
N GLU A 131 15.98 3.26 5.97
CA GLU A 131 15.86 3.10 4.51
C GLU A 131 15.70 4.44 3.80
N GLY A 132 16.45 4.66 2.72
CA GLY A 132 16.40 5.90 1.93
C GLY A 132 15.00 6.24 1.41
N ILE A 133 14.20 5.22 1.06
CA ILE A 133 12.83 5.41 0.60
C ILE A 133 11.94 6.11 1.64
N SER A 134 12.24 5.98 2.94
CA SER A 134 11.50 6.66 4.00
C SER A 134 11.56 8.18 3.86
N HIS A 135 12.70 8.73 3.42
CA HIS A 135 12.87 10.15 3.14
C HIS A 135 12.04 10.61 1.93
N GLU A 136 12.09 9.84 0.84
CA GLU A 136 11.40 10.16 -0.39
C GLU A 136 9.87 10.23 -0.19
N VAL A 137 9.30 9.18 0.39
CA VAL A 137 7.84 9.06 0.50
C VAL A 137 7.26 9.92 1.61
N SER A 138 7.96 10.09 2.74
CA SER A 138 7.47 10.94 3.83
C SER A 138 7.50 12.42 3.45
N SER A 139 8.54 12.86 2.75
CA SER A 139 8.61 14.22 2.21
C SER A 139 7.44 14.51 1.24
N LEU A 140 7.14 13.57 0.33
CA LEU A 140 6.02 13.73 -0.60
C LEU A 140 4.67 13.69 0.10
N ALA A 141 4.48 12.79 1.09
CA ALA A 141 3.24 12.70 1.85
C ALA A 141 2.91 14.00 2.61
N GLY A 142 3.91 14.63 3.23
CA GLY A 142 3.75 15.93 3.87
C GLY A 142 3.42 17.03 2.86
N THR A 143 4.12 17.06 1.70
CA THR A 143 3.85 18.00 0.61
C THR A 143 2.41 17.91 0.11
N LEU A 144 1.87 16.68 -0.03
CA LEU A 144 0.50 16.43 -0.49
C LEU A 144 -0.55 16.53 0.63
N GLY A 145 -0.14 16.72 1.89
CA GLY A 145 -1.05 16.86 3.02
C GLY A 145 -1.97 15.64 3.18
N LEU A 146 -1.40 14.43 3.28
CA LEU A 146 -2.19 13.20 3.38
C LEU A 146 -2.73 12.99 4.80
N GLY A 147 -3.73 13.76 5.21
CA GLY A 147 -4.21 13.84 6.59
C GLY A 147 -4.83 12.56 7.15
N LYS A 148 -5.24 11.60 6.31
CA LYS A 148 -5.73 10.29 6.75
C LYS A 148 -4.66 9.21 6.80
N LEU A 149 -3.38 9.58 6.71
CA LEU A 149 -2.24 8.70 6.89
C LEU A 149 -1.70 8.86 8.32
N ILE A 150 -1.78 7.79 9.12
CA ILE A 150 -1.27 7.75 10.49
C ILE A 150 -0.27 6.60 10.61
N MET A 151 0.98 6.94 10.93
CA MET A 151 2.04 5.95 11.10
C MET A 151 2.48 5.88 12.57
N PHE A 152 2.74 4.66 13.03
CA PHE A 152 3.26 4.40 14.37
C PHE A 152 4.72 3.97 14.26
N TYR A 153 5.58 4.72 14.88
CA TYR A 153 7.00 4.36 14.98
C TYR A 153 7.24 3.61 16.28
N ASP A 154 7.61 2.34 16.14
CA ASP A 154 8.08 1.46 17.23
C ASP A 154 9.51 1.88 17.60
N ASP A 155 9.60 2.90 18.46
CA ASP A 155 10.84 3.56 18.89
C ASP A 155 11.41 2.81 20.10
N ASN A 156 11.97 1.62 19.83
CA ASN A 156 12.56 0.75 20.86
C ASN A 156 14.10 0.80 20.89
N GLY A 157 14.74 1.44 19.92
CA GLY A 157 16.19 1.62 19.87
C GLY A 157 17.00 0.36 19.61
N ILE A 158 16.37 -0.74 19.16
CA ILE A 158 17.03 -2.03 18.94
C ILE A 158 16.85 -2.51 17.51
N SER A 159 17.96 -2.83 16.87
CA SER A 159 18.00 -3.54 15.60
C SER A 159 18.53 -4.97 15.78
N ILE A 160 18.71 -5.72 14.68
CA ILE A 160 19.27 -7.08 14.74
C ILE A 160 20.74 -7.11 15.19
N ASP A 161 21.46 -6.00 14.98
CA ASP A 161 22.88 -5.87 15.36
C ASP A 161 23.06 -5.29 16.77
N GLY A 162 21.98 -4.98 17.50
CA GLY A 162 21.99 -4.42 18.86
C GLY A 162 21.38 -3.02 18.95
N GLU A 163 21.85 -2.25 19.95
CA GLU A 163 21.42 -0.87 20.20
C GLU A 163 21.80 0.04 19.03
N VAL A 164 20.82 0.79 18.50
CA VAL A 164 21.02 1.60 17.27
C VAL A 164 21.83 2.87 17.47
N GLU A 165 22.15 3.27 18.72
CA GLU A 165 22.87 4.51 19.06
C GLU A 165 24.20 4.69 18.30
N GLY A 166 24.83 3.57 17.92
CA GLY A 166 26.11 3.59 17.17
C GLY A 166 26.00 3.91 15.70
N TRP A 167 24.80 3.82 15.09
CA TRP A 167 24.61 3.98 13.62
C TRP A 167 23.29 4.62 13.20
N PHE A 168 22.38 4.92 14.12
CA PHE A 168 21.13 5.63 13.84
C PHE A 168 20.88 6.64 14.96
N THR A 169 21.30 7.89 14.73
CA THR A 169 21.21 8.99 15.69
C THR A 169 20.32 10.12 15.17
N ASP A 170 19.50 9.85 14.15
CA ASP A 170 18.59 10.82 13.60
C ASP A 170 17.57 11.30 14.64
N ASN A 171 17.28 12.59 14.64
CA ASN A 171 16.12 13.11 15.36
C ASN A 171 14.86 12.87 14.50
N THR A 172 14.30 11.67 14.58
CA THR A 172 13.12 11.27 13.79
C THR A 172 11.94 12.22 13.95
N PRO A 173 11.54 12.68 15.15
CA PRO A 173 10.52 13.69 15.30
C PRO A 173 10.78 14.94 14.46
N GLN A 174 11.95 15.58 14.62
CA GLN A 174 12.30 16.79 13.86
C GLN A 174 12.38 16.55 12.36
N ARG A 175 12.84 15.38 11.93
CA ARG A 175 12.89 15.00 10.52
C ARG A 175 11.49 15.01 9.91
N PHE A 176 10.50 14.42 10.58
CA PHE A 176 9.12 14.36 10.08
C PHE A 176 8.41 15.72 10.20
N GLU A 177 8.67 16.50 11.26
CA GLU A 177 8.21 17.89 11.35
C GLU A 177 8.71 18.72 10.15
N ALA A 178 9.98 18.56 9.76
CA ALA A 178 10.56 19.23 8.58
C ALA A 178 9.91 18.79 7.26
N TYR A 179 9.34 17.60 7.19
CA TYR A 179 8.54 17.15 6.03
C TYR A 179 7.11 17.69 6.06
N GLY A 180 6.69 18.41 7.09
CA GLY A 180 5.33 18.93 7.22
C GLY A 180 4.33 17.94 7.80
N TRP A 181 4.80 16.96 8.56
CA TRP A 181 3.95 16.04 9.31
C TRP A 181 3.56 16.61 10.67
N GLN A 182 2.40 16.22 11.18
CA GLN A 182 2.13 16.24 12.61
C GLN A 182 2.95 15.14 13.28
N VAL A 183 3.66 15.48 14.35
CA VAL A 183 4.44 14.49 15.11
C VAL A 183 3.97 14.48 16.56
N ILE A 184 3.62 13.29 17.06
CA ILE A 184 3.26 13.06 18.46
C ILE A 184 4.37 12.22 19.08
N ALA A 185 5.33 12.90 19.68
CA ALA A 185 6.54 12.29 20.19
C ALA A 185 6.37 11.74 21.62
N ASN A 186 7.25 10.77 21.99
CA ASN A 186 7.38 10.23 23.33
C ASN A 186 6.08 9.63 23.92
N VAL A 187 5.26 9.02 23.08
CA VAL A 187 4.09 8.27 23.53
C VAL A 187 4.56 7.00 24.24
N ASP A 188 4.06 6.75 25.44
CA ASP A 188 4.29 5.45 26.11
C ASP A 188 3.51 4.37 25.38
N GLY A 189 4.23 3.53 24.60
CA GLY A 189 3.67 2.47 23.78
C GLY A 189 3.12 1.27 24.55
N HIS A 190 3.22 1.30 25.89
CA HIS A 190 2.62 0.32 26.80
C HIS A 190 1.51 0.91 27.68
N ASN A 191 1.08 2.15 27.39
CA ASN A 191 -0.02 2.83 28.08
C ASN A 191 -1.19 3.06 27.10
N SER A 192 -2.26 2.30 27.24
CA SER A 192 -3.43 2.36 26.35
C SER A 192 -4.08 3.76 26.28
N ASP A 193 -4.10 4.50 27.40
CA ASP A 193 -4.69 5.85 27.42
C ASP A 193 -3.82 6.86 26.66
N ALA A 194 -2.49 6.75 26.77
CA ALA A 194 -1.57 7.58 25.99
C ALA A 194 -1.66 7.27 24.49
N ILE A 195 -1.80 6.00 24.13
CA ILE A 195 -1.96 5.55 22.74
C ILE A 195 -3.30 6.09 22.19
N ARG A 196 -4.42 5.96 22.93
CA ARG A 196 -5.74 6.51 22.53
C ARG A 196 -5.66 8.01 22.27
N ALA A 197 -5.11 8.76 23.21
CA ALA A 197 -4.96 10.19 23.07
C ALA A 197 -4.14 10.60 21.83
N ALA A 198 -3.09 9.84 21.51
CA ALA A 198 -2.27 10.06 20.32
C ALA A 198 -3.03 9.75 19.02
N ILE A 199 -3.78 8.65 18.97
CA ILE A 199 -4.62 8.32 17.81
C ILE A 199 -5.69 9.37 17.58
N GLU A 200 -6.38 9.81 18.63
CA GLU A 200 -7.41 10.85 18.56
C GLU A 200 -6.84 12.18 18.05
N ALA A 201 -5.66 12.58 18.56
CA ALA A 201 -4.98 13.78 18.06
C ALA A 201 -4.56 13.66 16.60
N GLY A 202 -4.11 12.46 16.16
CA GLY A 202 -3.79 12.17 14.75
C GLY A 202 -5.03 12.25 13.87
N ARG A 203 -6.14 11.65 14.28
CA ARG A 203 -7.41 11.64 13.51
C ARG A 203 -8.06 13.03 13.45
N ALA A 204 -7.83 13.87 14.45
CA ALA A 204 -8.33 15.24 14.46
C ALA A 204 -7.64 16.17 13.46
N ASN A 205 -6.43 15.79 12.98
CA ASN A 205 -5.68 16.57 12.00
C ASN A 205 -5.84 15.97 10.60
N THR A 206 -6.72 16.55 9.80
CA THR A 206 -6.97 16.10 8.43
C THR A 206 -6.10 16.79 7.37
N GLU A 207 -5.23 17.72 7.79
CA GLU A 207 -4.43 18.56 6.89
C GLU A 207 -3.00 18.03 6.68
N GLN A 208 -2.53 17.18 7.58
CA GLN A 208 -1.17 16.68 7.59
C GLN A 208 -1.16 15.19 7.94
N PRO A 209 -0.27 14.38 7.33
CA PRO A 209 -0.04 13.02 7.82
C PRO A 209 0.53 13.07 9.25
N THR A 210 0.27 12.03 10.05
CA THR A 210 0.67 11.97 11.46
C THR A 210 1.67 10.84 11.70
N LEU A 211 2.78 11.14 12.39
CA LEU A 211 3.69 10.17 12.96
C LEU A 211 3.52 10.14 14.48
N ILE A 212 3.17 8.99 15.03
CA ILE A 212 3.10 8.72 16.47
C ILE A 212 4.37 7.95 16.87
N CYS A 213 5.28 8.58 17.62
CA CYS A 213 6.51 7.94 18.09
C CYS A 213 6.25 7.26 19.42
N CYS A 214 6.11 5.94 19.39
CA CYS A 214 5.80 5.12 20.56
C CYS A 214 7.07 4.54 21.17
N LYS A 215 7.40 4.96 22.38
CA LYS A 215 8.46 4.34 23.17
C LYS A 215 8.01 2.96 23.62
N THR A 216 8.70 1.93 23.18
CA THR A 216 8.37 0.52 23.47
C THR A 216 9.60 -0.25 23.95
N VAL A 217 9.36 -1.47 24.36
CA VAL A 217 10.42 -2.40 24.75
C VAL A 217 10.32 -3.65 23.87
N ILE A 218 11.31 -3.90 23.03
CA ILE A 218 11.34 -5.14 22.23
C ILE A 218 11.31 -6.36 23.15
N GLY A 219 10.51 -7.38 22.80
CA GLY A 219 10.36 -8.57 23.66
C GLY A 219 9.70 -8.28 25.01
N PHE A 220 8.85 -7.25 25.10
CA PHE A 220 8.16 -6.82 26.32
C PHE A 220 7.58 -8.00 27.12
N GLY A 221 7.84 -8.03 28.41
CA GLY A 221 7.41 -9.10 29.31
C GLY A 221 8.37 -10.31 29.40
N SER A 222 9.41 -10.37 28.57
CA SER A 222 10.45 -11.41 28.68
C SER A 222 11.49 -11.00 29.73
N PRO A 223 11.62 -11.73 30.87
CA PRO A 223 12.47 -11.29 31.96
C PRO A 223 13.96 -11.17 31.63
N ASN A 224 14.47 -12.00 30.69
CA ASN A 224 15.89 -12.02 30.37
C ASN A 224 16.22 -11.43 28.99
N LYS A 225 15.24 -11.34 28.08
CA LYS A 225 15.47 -10.97 26.68
C LYS A 225 14.81 -9.64 26.27
N GLN A 226 13.89 -9.07 27.06
CA GLN A 226 13.32 -7.76 26.71
C GLN A 226 14.40 -6.67 26.63
N GLY A 227 14.24 -5.73 25.70
CA GLY A 227 15.16 -4.62 25.47
C GLY A 227 16.48 -5.02 24.83
N LYS A 228 16.59 -6.25 24.27
CA LYS A 228 17.82 -6.76 23.66
C LYS A 228 17.56 -7.30 22.26
N GLU A 229 18.63 -7.34 21.45
CA GLU A 229 18.64 -7.93 20.11
C GLU A 229 18.26 -9.42 20.08
N ASP A 230 18.50 -10.14 21.17
CA ASP A 230 18.08 -11.54 21.35
C ASP A 230 16.57 -11.77 21.16
N ALA A 231 15.75 -10.71 21.29
CA ALA A 231 14.32 -10.74 21.01
C ALA A 231 13.97 -10.31 19.58
N HIS A 232 14.97 -9.89 18.77
CA HIS A 232 14.75 -9.42 17.39
C HIS A 232 14.87 -10.57 16.41
N GLY A 233 13.73 -11.12 15.96
CA GLY A 233 13.67 -12.14 14.92
C GLY A 233 14.06 -13.56 15.34
N ALA A 234 14.53 -13.76 16.57
CA ALA A 234 14.84 -15.06 17.13
C ALA A 234 13.72 -15.55 18.07
N PRO A 235 13.47 -16.87 18.17
CA PRO A 235 12.55 -17.40 19.15
C PRO A 235 13.09 -17.18 20.59
N LEU A 236 12.19 -16.90 21.53
CA LEU A 236 12.59 -16.72 22.93
C LEU A 236 13.22 -17.99 23.53
N GLY A 237 12.83 -19.18 23.05
CA GLY A 237 13.21 -20.48 23.60
C GLY A 237 12.27 -20.92 24.70
N ASP A 238 12.18 -22.24 24.92
CA ASP A 238 11.17 -22.85 25.79
C ASP A 238 11.24 -22.36 27.24
N ASP A 239 12.44 -22.27 27.81
CA ASP A 239 12.63 -21.80 29.19
C ASP A 239 12.19 -20.34 29.33
N GLU A 240 12.56 -19.48 28.39
CA GLU A 240 12.21 -18.05 28.45
C GLU A 240 10.71 -17.84 28.20
N ILE A 241 10.08 -18.67 27.38
CA ILE A 241 8.61 -18.64 27.17
C ILE A 241 7.87 -18.91 28.46
N VAL A 242 8.33 -19.90 29.28
CA VAL A 242 7.74 -20.19 30.57
C VAL A 242 7.85 -18.99 31.52
N LEU A 243 9.02 -18.34 31.57
CA LEU A 243 9.25 -17.16 32.38
C LEU A 243 8.40 -15.97 31.94
N THR A 244 8.33 -15.75 30.63
CA THR A 244 7.55 -14.67 30.00
C THR A 244 6.05 -14.84 30.29
N ARG A 245 5.51 -16.04 30.13
CA ARG A 245 4.10 -16.34 30.47
C ARG A 245 3.80 -16.05 31.96
N LYS A 246 4.71 -16.44 32.83
CA LYS A 246 4.59 -16.14 34.27
C LYS A 246 4.65 -14.64 34.56
N ALA A 247 5.56 -13.91 33.91
CA ALA A 247 5.70 -12.45 34.06
C ALA A 247 4.45 -11.70 33.60
N LEU A 248 3.86 -12.15 32.49
CA LEU A 248 2.62 -11.59 31.90
C LEU A 248 1.34 -12.12 32.57
N GLY A 249 1.44 -13.01 33.57
CA GLY A 249 0.29 -13.59 34.26
C GLY A 249 -0.55 -14.55 33.39
N TRP A 250 0.03 -15.07 32.30
CA TRP A 250 -0.66 -15.95 31.35
C TRP A 250 -0.60 -17.41 31.84
N SER A 251 -1.74 -17.96 32.24
CA SER A 251 -1.84 -19.31 32.84
C SER A 251 -2.27 -20.43 31.86
N HIS A 252 -2.73 -20.05 30.64
CA HIS A 252 -3.24 -20.99 29.65
C HIS A 252 -2.12 -21.69 28.88
N GLY A 253 -2.40 -22.86 28.28
CA GLY A 253 -1.48 -23.62 27.44
C GLY A 253 -1.05 -22.89 26.15
N PRO A 254 -0.04 -23.41 25.44
CA PRO A 254 0.29 -22.91 24.12
C PRO A 254 -0.89 -23.01 23.17
N PHE A 255 -1.20 -21.91 22.44
CA PHE A 255 -2.34 -21.80 21.53
C PHE A 255 -3.74 -21.99 22.17
N GLU A 256 -3.82 -21.98 23.49
CA GLU A 256 -5.07 -21.91 24.23
C GLU A 256 -5.43 -20.45 24.49
N ILE A 257 -6.52 -20.00 23.88
CA ILE A 257 -7.04 -18.64 24.04
C ILE A 257 -8.42 -18.76 24.67
N PRO A 258 -8.67 -18.13 25.84
CA PRO A 258 -9.98 -18.14 26.49
C PRO A 258 -11.10 -17.54 25.63
N ASP A 259 -12.31 -18.06 25.81
CA ASP A 259 -13.49 -17.62 25.05
C ASP A 259 -13.84 -16.13 25.27
N ASP A 260 -13.60 -15.61 26.47
CA ASP A 260 -13.82 -14.20 26.80
C ASP A 260 -12.87 -13.27 26.01
N ILE A 261 -11.64 -13.70 25.75
CA ILE A 261 -10.70 -12.99 24.87
C ILE A 261 -11.19 -13.03 23.44
N TYR A 262 -11.60 -14.19 22.91
CA TYR A 262 -12.19 -14.28 21.58
C TYR A 262 -13.43 -13.39 21.43
N GLN A 263 -14.29 -13.33 22.44
CA GLN A 263 -15.47 -12.46 22.43
C GLN A 263 -15.09 -10.99 22.42
N ALA A 264 -14.08 -10.57 23.20
CA ALA A 264 -13.61 -9.19 23.28
C ALA A 264 -12.98 -8.72 21.96
N TRP A 265 -12.28 -9.61 21.25
CA TRP A 265 -11.60 -9.29 19.99
C TRP A 265 -12.46 -9.46 18.73
N ASN A 266 -13.57 -10.18 18.81
CA ASN A 266 -14.39 -10.51 17.65
C ASN A 266 -14.99 -9.27 17.01
N ALA A 267 -14.43 -8.87 15.86
CA ALA A 267 -14.85 -7.68 15.12
C ALA A 267 -15.97 -7.94 14.08
N LYS A 268 -16.51 -9.17 13.95
CA LYS A 268 -17.48 -9.52 12.90
C LYS A 268 -18.76 -8.70 12.96
N GLU A 269 -19.38 -8.57 14.15
CA GLU A 269 -20.62 -7.82 14.32
C GLU A 269 -20.36 -6.31 14.14
N LYS A 270 -19.29 -5.77 14.78
CA LYS A 270 -18.91 -4.37 14.64
C LYS A 270 -18.60 -4.02 13.19
N GLY A 271 -17.84 -4.90 12.50
CA GLY A 271 -17.47 -4.70 11.10
C GLY A 271 -18.66 -4.79 10.14
N ALA A 272 -19.56 -5.76 10.34
CA ALA A 272 -20.79 -5.85 9.56
C ALA A 272 -21.70 -4.63 9.76
N SER A 273 -21.79 -4.09 10.99
CA SER A 273 -22.53 -2.86 11.26
C SER A 273 -21.93 -1.67 10.53
N ALA A 274 -20.60 -1.47 10.61
CA ALA A 274 -19.91 -0.37 9.95
C ALA A 274 -20.08 -0.43 8.41
N GLU A 275 -19.97 -1.62 7.82
CA GLU A 275 -20.20 -1.80 6.40
C GLU A 275 -21.67 -1.56 6.01
N ASN A 276 -22.63 -1.98 6.83
CA ASN A 276 -24.05 -1.73 6.59
C ASN A 276 -24.39 -0.22 6.66
N ASP A 277 -23.81 0.52 7.60
CA ASP A 277 -23.98 1.97 7.70
C ASP A 277 -23.41 2.66 6.45
N TRP A 278 -22.21 2.25 6.00
CA TRP A 278 -21.65 2.70 4.75
C TRP A 278 -22.51 2.34 3.53
N ASN A 279 -23.03 1.13 3.45
CA ASN A 279 -23.96 0.71 2.40
C ASN A 279 -25.22 1.60 2.37
N GLY A 280 -25.72 2.00 3.52
CA GLY A 280 -26.83 2.95 3.65
C GLY A 280 -26.48 4.34 3.07
N THR A 281 -25.29 4.86 3.41
CA THR A 281 -24.75 6.11 2.86
C THR A 281 -24.57 6.00 1.34
N PHE A 282 -24.01 4.89 0.87
CA PHE A 282 -23.80 4.67 -0.56
C PHE A 282 -25.12 4.54 -1.34
N ALA A 283 -26.13 3.90 -0.76
CA ALA A 283 -27.46 3.81 -1.39
C ALA A 283 -28.17 5.18 -1.47
N ALA A 284 -27.93 6.07 -0.52
CA ALA A 284 -28.40 7.46 -0.59
C ALA A 284 -27.63 8.25 -1.67
N TYR A 285 -26.32 8.08 -1.72
CA TYR A 285 -25.46 8.65 -2.78
C TYR A 285 -25.88 8.20 -4.18
N GLU A 286 -26.15 6.90 -4.37
CA GLU A 286 -26.58 6.35 -5.66
C GLU A 286 -27.90 6.98 -6.18
N LYS A 287 -28.78 7.40 -5.27
CA LYS A 287 -30.00 8.13 -5.64
C LYS A 287 -29.75 9.59 -5.98
N ALA A 288 -28.80 10.21 -5.28
CA ALA A 288 -28.46 11.63 -5.48
C ALA A 288 -27.54 11.84 -6.70
N GLU A 289 -26.57 10.94 -6.91
CA GLU A 289 -25.46 11.04 -7.87
C GLU A 289 -25.30 9.71 -8.63
N PRO A 290 -26.31 9.25 -9.41
CA PRO A 290 -26.31 7.91 -9.98
C PRO A 290 -25.15 7.62 -10.94
N GLU A 291 -24.70 8.61 -11.70
CA GLU A 291 -23.59 8.46 -12.64
C GLU A 291 -22.26 8.29 -11.89
N LEU A 292 -22.03 9.11 -10.87
CA LEU A 292 -20.81 9.02 -10.05
C LEU A 292 -20.76 7.71 -9.23
N ALA A 293 -21.91 7.28 -8.71
CA ALA A 293 -21.99 6.02 -7.98
C ALA A 293 -21.71 4.82 -8.89
N ALA A 294 -22.25 4.81 -10.12
CA ALA A 294 -21.96 3.79 -11.11
C ALA A 294 -20.47 3.77 -11.49
N GLU A 295 -19.89 4.95 -11.69
CA GLU A 295 -18.48 5.12 -12.03
C GLU A 295 -17.56 4.63 -10.88
N LEU A 296 -17.85 4.99 -9.63
CA LEU A 296 -17.06 4.51 -8.48
C LEU A 296 -17.13 2.98 -8.37
N LYS A 297 -18.34 2.39 -8.50
CA LYS A 297 -18.49 0.92 -8.51
C LYS A 297 -17.66 0.27 -9.61
N ARG A 298 -17.72 0.81 -10.84
CA ARG A 298 -16.94 0.31 -11.98
C ARG A 298 -15.45 0.33 -11.70
N ARG A 299 -14.94 1.47 -11.21
CA ARG A 299 -13.50 1.63 -10.91
C ARG A 299 -13.05 0.69 -9.79
N MET A 300 -13.83 0.57 -8.72
CA MET A 300 -13.48 -0.33 -7.61
C MET A 300 -13.57 -1.81 -7.99
N ALA A 301 -14.39 -2.16 -9.00
CA ALA A 301 -14.41 -3.50 -9.58
C ALA A 301 -13.23 -3.77 -10.52
N GLY A 302 -12.48 -2.72 -10.92
CA GLY A 302 -11.39 -2.83 -11.90
C GLY A 302 -11.88 -2.96 -13.35
N ASP A 303 -13.16 -2.69 -13.61
CA ASP A 303 -13.75 -2.76 -14.95
C ASP A 303 -13.39 -1.50 -15.77
N LEU A 304 -13.05 -1.68 -17.04
CA LEU A 304 -12.86 -0.58 -17.98
C LEU A 304 -14.20 -0.04 -18.47
N PRO A 305 -14.25 1.23 -18.97
CA PRO A 305 -15.45 1.75 -19.64
C PRO A 305 -15.91 0.83 -20.77
N ALA A 306 -17.23 0.61 -20.89
CA ALA A 306 -17.80 -0.39 -21.80
C ALA A 306 -17.40 -0.20 -23.28
N ASP A 307 -17.17 1.03 -23.70
CA ASP A 307 -16.81 1.41 -25.06
C ASP A 307 -15.28 1.55 -25.27
N PHE A 308 -14.48 1.36 -24.21
CA PHE A 308 -13.03 1.55 -24.28
C PHE A 308 -12.37 0.66 -25.33
N SER A 309 -12.71 -0.63 -25.35
CA SER A 309 -12.10 -1.60 -26.28
C SER A 309 -12.35 -1.23 -27.75
N GLU A 310 -13.57 -0.83 -28.08
CA GLU A 310 -13.92 -0.39 -29.45
C GLU A 310 -13.15 0.86 -29.85
N LYS A 311 -13.15 1.88 -29.01
CA LYS A 311 -12.45 3.15 -29.25
C LYS A 311 -10.93 2.97 -29.32
N ALA A 312 -10.37 2.10 -28.48
CA ALA A 312 -8.96 1.77 -28.51
C ALA A 312 -8.55 1.08 -29.83
N GLN A 313 -9.35 0.14 -30.31
CA GLN A 313 -9.12 -0.52 -31.60
C GLN A 313 -9.22 0.47 -32.78
N ALA A 314 -10.18 1.40 -32.75
CA ALA A 314 -10.29 2.45 -33.75
C ALA A 314 -9.03 3.34 -33.81
N TYR A 315 -8.49 3.73 -32.64
CA TYR A 315 -7.23 4.49 -32.58
C TYR A 315 -6.03 3.69 -33.10
N ILE A 316 -5.94 2.40 -32.80
CA ILE A 316 -4.87 1.52 -33.32
C ILE A 316 -4.95 1.49 -34.86
N GLN A 317 -6.15 1.33 -35.42
CA GLN A 317 -6.34 1.33 -36.86
C GLN A 317 -5.95 2.68 -37.49
N GLU A 318 -6.32 3.80 -36.88
CA GLU A 318 -5.89 5.13 -37.29
C GLU A 318 -4.36 5.27 -37.34
N CYS A 319 -3.68 4.78 -36.31
CA CYS A 319 -2.20 4.79 -36.27
C CYS A 319 -1.60 3.94 -37.41
N GLN A 320 -2.19 2.78 -37.72
CA GLN A 320 -1.74 1.92 -38.82
C GLN A 320 -1.93 2.60 -40.17
N ASP A 321 -3.08 3.24 -40.40
CA ASP A 321 -3.41 3.92 -41.65
C ASP A 321 -2.49 5.13 -41.86
N LYS A 322 -2.19 5.90 -40.82
CA LYS A 322 -1.27 7.04 -40.88
C LYS A 322 0.19 6.64 -41.12
N SER A 323 0.60 5.53 -40.58
CA SER A 323 1.98 4.98 -40.69
C SER A 323 3.08 6.01 -40.43
N GLU A 324 2.90 6.86 -39.43
CA GLU A 324 3.83 7.95 -39.11
C GLU A 324 5.16 7.39 -38.54
N THR A 325 6.28 7.99 -38.95
CA THR A 325 7.59 7.74 -38.35
C THR A 325 7.86 8.78 -37.28
N ILE A 326 7.71 8.40 -36.01
CA ILE A 326 7.88 9.28 -34.85
C ILE A 326 8.68 8.58 -33.76
N ALA A 327 9.25 9.35 -32.82
CA ALA A 327 9.92 8.80 -31.64
C ALA A 327 8.91 7.99 -30.79
N SER A 328 9.36 6.87 -30.21
CA SER A 328 8.51 5.97 -29.40
C SER A 328 7.85 6.69 -28.22
N ARG A 329 8.58 7.60 -27.53
CA ARG A 329 8.00 8.45 -26.48
C ARG A 329 6.89 9.36 -26.99
N LYS A 330 6.97 9.83 -28.25
CA LYS A 330 5.91 10.63 -28.89
C LYS A 330 4.70 9.77 -29.23
N ALA A 331 4.91 8.55 -29.69
CA ALA A 331 3.84 7.58 -29.89
C ALA A 331 3.11 7.30 -28.56
N SER A 332 3.85 7.11 -27.46
CA SER A 332 3.31 6.98 -26.13
C SER A 332 2.45 8.19 -25.71
N GLN A 333 2.96 9.41 -25.90
CA GLN A 333 2.18 10.63 -25.62
C GLN A 333 0.91 10.73 -26.47
N ASN A 334 1.00 10.38 -27.76
CA ASN A 334 -0.18 10.37 -28.64
C ASN A 334 -1.23 9.36 -28.13
N THR A 335 -0.79 8.21 -27.61
CA THR A 335 -1.68 7.22 -26.99
C THR A 335 -2.30 7.76 -25.71
N LEU A 336 -1.54 8.45 -24.85
CA LEU A 336 -2.10 9.12 -23.66
C LEU A 336 -3.17 10.16 -24.05
N ASN A 337 -2.94 10.95 -25.11
CA ASN A 337 -3.93 11.90 -25.61
C ASN A 337 -5.20 11.23 -26.16
N ALA A 338 -5.05 10.02 -26.72
CA ALA A 338 -6.20 9.27 -27.26
C ALA A 338 -6.97 8.51 -26.17
N TYR A 339 -6.28 7.90 -25.24
CA TYR A 339 -6.89 7.03 -24.22
C TYR A 339 -7.24 7.78 -22.94
N GLY A 340 -6.50 8.82 -22.56
CA GLY A 340 -6.76 9.58 -21.35
C GLY A 340 -8.21 10.06 -21.21
N PRO A 341 -8.81 10.66 -22.25
CA PRO A 341 -10.23 11.05 -22.23
C PRO A 341 -11.21 9.88 -22.13
N LEU A 342 -10.77 8.65 -22.46
CA LEU A 342 -11.59 7.44 -22.40
C LEU A 342 -11.50 6.73 -21.05
N LEU A 343 -10.47 7.04 -20.25
CA LEU A 343 -10.15 6.39 -18.99
C LEU A 343 -10.09 7.43 -17.87
N PRO A 344 -11.25 7.85 -17.32
CA PRO A 344 -11.27 8.82 -16.22
C PRO A 344 -10.53 8.34 -14.95
N GLU A 345 -10.26 7.05 -14.84
CA GLU A 345 -9.42 6.42 -13.80
C GLU A 345 -7.92 6.43 -14.12
N LEU A 346 -7.50 6.97 -15.27
CA LEU A 346 -6.08 7.02 -15.62
C LEU A 346 -5.33 8.01 -14.74
N LEU A 347 -4.40 7.52 -13.94
CA LEU A 347 -3.57 8.30 -13.03
C LEU A 347 -2.10 8.13 -13.40
N GLY A 348 -1.44 9.19 -13.81
CA GLY A 348 -0.06 9.17 -14.28
C GLY A 348 0.93 9.85 -13.36
N GLY A 349 2.21 9.69 -13.66
CA GLY A 349 3.27 10.41 -12.96
C GLY A 349 4.64 10.25 -13.62
N SER A 350 5.59 11.04 -13.18
CA SER A 350 6.99 10.94 -13.60
C SER A 350 7.93 11.41 -12.49
N ALA A 351 9.10 10.79 -12.42
CA ALA A 351 10.17 11.18 -11.51
C ALA A 351 10.97 12.36 -12.10
N ASP A 352 10.37 13.56 -12.06
CA ASP A 352 10.93 14.84 -12.53
C ASP A 352 11.31 14.88 -14.03
N LEU A 353 10.76 13.98 -14.83
CA LEU A 353 11.09 13.83 -16.25
C LEU A 353 9.86 13.97 -17.17
N ALA A 354 8.77 14.56 -16.70
CA ALA A 354 7.49 14.63 -17.42
C ALA A 354 7.63 15.17 -18.85
N GLY A 355 8.41 16.24 -19.03
CA GLY A 355 8.68 16.83 -20.35
C GLY A 355 9.59 15.97 -21.23
N SER A 356 10.55 15.25 -20.65
CA SER A 356 11.48 14.38 -21.38
C SER A 356 10.85 13.03 -21.72
N ASN A 357 10.08 12.46 -20.82
CA ASN A 357 9.35 11.20 -21.03
C ASN A 357 8.08 11.39 -21.88
N LEU A 358 7.63 12.64 -22.10
CA LEU A 358 6.38 12.98 -22.79
C LEU A 358 5.16 12.30 -22.14
N THR A 359 5.07 12.37 -20.81
CA THR A 359 3.98 11.76 -20.05
C THR A 359 2.85 12.72 -19.69
N ILE A 360 3.01 13.99 -20.02
CA ILE A 360 1.95 15.01 -19.96
C ILE A 360 1.13 14.96 -21.25
N TRP A 361 -0.17 14.94 -21.12
CA TRP A 361 -1.15 14.93 -22.21
C TRP A 361 -2.18 16.07 -22.02
N SER A 362 -3.10 16.26 -22.99
CA SER A 362 -3.94 17.48 -23.10
C SER A 362 -4.72 17.82 -21.82
N ASP A 363 -5.27 16.82 -21.14
CA ASP A 363 -6.13 17.03 -19.96
C ASP A 363 -5.40 16.70 -18.65
N THR A 364 -4.05 16.72 -18.67
CA THR A 364 -3.25 16.50 -17.48
C THR A 364 -3.52 17.60 -16.45
N LYS A 365 -3.95 17.19 -15.25
CA LYS A 365 -4.14 18.04 -14.07
C LYS A 365 -3.32 17.49 -12.90
N GLY A 366 -2.38 18.27 -12.42
CA GLY A 366 -1.54 17.88 -11.27
C GLY A 366 -2.35 17.74 -9.99
N ILE A 367 -2.02 16.72 -9.19
CA ILE A 367 -2.51 16.57 -7.82
C ILE A 367 -1.67 17.46 -6.91
N THR A 368 -2.33 18.22 -6.04
CA THR A 368 -1.71 19.09 -5.04
C THR A 368 -2.36 18.88 -3.67
N LYS A 369 -1.80 19.50 -2.63
CA LYS A 369 -2.40 19.49 -1.30
C LYS A 369 -3.83 20.05 -1.31
N ASP A 370 -4.05 21.15 -2.05
CA ASP A 370 -5.30 21.89 -2.06
C ASP A 370 -6.31 21.38 -3.10
N ASP A 371 -5.84 20.64 -4.11
CA ASP A 371 -6.69 20.04 -5.13
C ASP A 371 -6.17 18.64 -5.49
N ALA A 372 -6.78 17.63 -4.91
CA ALA A 372 -6.47 16.23 -5.15
C ALA A 372 -7.31 15.57 -6.24
N SER A 373 -8.19 16.32 -6.94
CA SER A 373 -9.06 15.80 -7.99
C SER A 373 -8.35 15.56 -9.34
N GLY A 374 -7.04 15.82 -9.39
CA GLY A 374 -6.21 15.66 -10.58
C GLY A 374 -5.98 14.21 -11.01
N ASN A 375 -5.24 14.06 -12.11
CA ASN A 375 -4.90 12.77 -12.73
C ASN A 375 -3.39 12.60 -12.97
N TYR A 376 -2.56 13.43 -12.33
CA TYR A 376 -1.11 13.37 -12.51
C TYR A 376 -0.35 13.73 -11.22
N ILE A 377 0.66 12.92 -10.87
CA ILE A 377 1.51 13.11 -9.70
C ILE A 377 2.90 13.54 -10.15
N TYR A 378 3.35 14.72 -9.68
CA TYR A 378 4.72 15.18 -9.82
C TYR A 378 5.56 14.62 -8.67
N TYR A 379 6.24 13.51 -8.90
CA TYR A 379 7.03 12.84 -7.87
C TYR A 379 8.30 13.59 -7.46
N GLY A 380 8.83 14.47 -8.34
CA GLY A 380 10.20 14.96 -8.23
C GLY A 380 11.20 13.82 -8.43
N VAL A 381 12.46 14.03 -8.09
CA VAL A 381 13.53 13.02 -8.27
C VAL A 381 13.41 11.95 -7.17
N ARG A 382 12.47 11.01 -7.33
CA ARG A 382 12.11 9.96 -6.35
C ARG A 382 11.67 8.68 -7.06
N GLU A 383 12.52 8.08 -7.86
CA GLU A 383 12.20 6.89 -8.65
C GLU A 383 11.76 5.72 -7.75
N PHE A 384 12.49 5.49 -6.66
CA PHE A 384 12.21 4.41 -5.72
C PHE A 384 10.87 4.64 -5.01
N GLY A 385 10.67 5.84 -4.46
CA GLY A 385 9.40 6.22 -3.81
C GLY A 385 8.23 6.19 -4.79
N MET A 386 8.39 6.70 -6.01
CA MET A 386 7.39 6.64 -7.07
C MET A 386 6.90 5.21 -7.29
N ALA A 387 7.81 4.29 -7.58
CA ALA A 387 7.42 2.91 -7.90
C ALA A 387 6.73 2.21 -6.73
N ALA A 388 7.15 2.46 -5.49
CA ALA A 388 6.52 1.87 -4.32
C ALA A 388 5.15 2.50 -3.99
N ILE A 389 5.00 3.82 -4.17
CA ILE A 389 3.70 4.51 -4.05
C ILE A 389 2.72 3.97 -5.12
N MET A 390 3.20 3.75 -6.34
CA MET A 390 2.40 3.12 -7.42
C MET A 390 1.84 1.77 -7.01
N ASN A 391 2.64 0.93 -6.34
CA ASN A 391 2.17 -0.36 -5.82
C ASN A 391 1.04 -0.16 -4.81
N GLY A 392 1.16 0.83 -3.92
CA GLY A 392 0.11 1.16 -2.96
C GLY A 392 -1.19 1.63 -3.62
N ILE A 393 -1.10 2.49 -4.64
CA ILE A 393 -2.27 2.94 -5.41
C ILE A 393 -2.95 1.76 -6.12
N ALA A 394 -2.15 0.87 -6.75
CA ALA A 394 -2.68 -0.30 -7.42
C ALA A 394 -3.39 -1.27 -6.46
N LEU A 395 -2.83 -1.49 -5.26
CA LEU A 395 -3.42 -2.31 -4.21
C LEU A 395 -4.71 -1.72 -3.64
N HIS A 396 -4.79 -0.38 -3.54
CA HIS A 396 -6.00 0.31 -3.12
C HIS A 396 -7.15 0.07 -4.10
N GLY A 397 -6.86 0.12 -5.40
CA GLY A 397 -7.84 0.04 -6.46
C GLY A 397 -8.42 1.41 -6.87
N GLY A 398 -9.27 1.40 -7.89
CA GLY A 398 -9.94 2.60 -8.41
C GLY A 398 -9.18 3.36 -9.49
N PHE A 399 -7.96 2.94 -9.84
CA PHE A 399 -7.10 3.60 -10.83
C PHE A 399 -6.42 2.62 -11.78
N VAL A 400 -6.24 3.07 -13.02
CA VAL A 400 -5.25 2.53 -13.95
C VAL A 400 -4.03 3.44 -13.86
N TYR A 401 -2.87 2.89 -13.52
CA TYR A 401 -1.75 3.69 -13.07
C TYR A 401 -0.48 3.51 -13.92
N TYR A 402 0.20 4.64 -14.25
CA TYR A 402 1.52 4.62 -14.88
C TYR A 402 2.50 5.59 -14.20
N GLY A 403 3.79 5.23 -14.20
CA GLY A 403 4.87 6.10 -13.74
C GLY A 403 6.09 5.99 -14.62
N ALA A 404 6.76 7.10 -14.87
CA ALA A 404 7.79 7.22 -15.87
C ALA A 404 9.12 7.72 -15.34
N THR A 405 10.19 7.21 -15.95
CA THR A 405 11.57 7.71 -15.80
C THR A 405 12.39 7.30 -17.02
N PHE A 406 13.69 7.63 -17.08
CA PHE A 406 14.61 7.06 -18.06
C PHE A 406 14.91 5.59 -17.74
N LEU A 407 15.21 4.78 -18.76
CA LEU A 407 15.47 3.36 -18.60
C LEU A 407 16.57 3.04 -17.57
N ILE A 408 17.65 3.79 -17.58
CA ILE A 408 18.77 3.60 -16.63
C ILE A 408 18.34 3.76 -15.17
N PHE A 409 17.35 4.60 -14.89
CA PHE A 409 16.85 4.81 -13.52
C PHE A 409 15.92 3.70 -13.03
N SER A 410 15.62 2.69 -13.88
CA SER A 410 15.00 1.46 -13.42
C SER A 410 15.83 0.74 -12.34
N ASP A 411 17.12 0.99 -12.28
CA ASP A 411 18.01 0.47 -11.23
C ASP A 411 17.62 0.98 -9.83
N TYR A 412 17.14 2.21 -9.70
CA TYR A 412 16.59 2.73 -8.45
C TYR A 412 15.24 2.08 -8.08
N MET A 413 14.53 1.54 -9.06
CA MET A 413 13.16 1.01 -8.91
C MET A 413 13.11 -0.51 -8.72
N ARG A 414 14.22 -1.22 -8.74
CA ARG A 414 14.26 -2.69 -8.68
C ARG A 414 13.45 -3.31 -7.54
N PRO A 415 13.59 -2.87 -6.27
CA PRO A 415 12.83 -3.47 -5.17
C PRO A 415 11.31 -3.34 -5.33
N PRO A 416 10.70 -2.18 -5.62
CA PRO A 416 9.26 -2.07 -5.81
C PRO A 416 8.76 -2.74 -7.10
N ILE A 417 9.55 -2.78 -8.20
CA ILE A 417 9.20 -3.55 -9.40
C ILE A 417 9.10 -5.04 -9.05
N ARG A 418 10.08 -5.57 -8.29
CA ARG A 418 10.05 -6.95 -7.82
C ARG A 418 8.80 -7.22 -6.97
N LEU A 419 8.42 -6.32 -6.08
CA LEU A 419 7.22 -6.46 -5.24
C LEU A 419 5.94 -6.36 -6.08
N ALA A 420 5.87 -5.46 -7.06
CA ALA A 420 4.76 -5.40 -8.00
C ALA A 420 4.57 -6.74 -8.72
N ALA A 421 5.67 -7.35 -9.19
CA ALA A 421 5.65 -8.65 -9.83
C ALA A 421 5.20 -9.78 -8.89
N LEU A 422 5.71 -9.79 -7.65
CA LEU A 422 5.32 -10.78 -6.63
C LEU A 422 3.84 -10.71 -6.27
N MET A 423 3.29 -9.51 -6.20
CA MET A 423 1.89 -9.26 -5.88
C MET A 423 0.96 -9.32 -7.11
N GLY A 424 1.51 -9.50 -8.33
CA GLY A 424 0.73 -9.55 -9.56
C GLY A 424 0.02 -8.24 -9.91
N LEU A 425 0.60 -7.09 -9.56
CA LEU A 425 -0.06 -5.78 -9.71
C LEU A 425 -0.05 -5.28 -11.16
N PRO A 426 -1.15 -4.71 -11.65
CA PRO A 426 -1.28 -4.16 -12.99
C PRO A 426 -0.68 -2.75 -13.08
N VAL A 427 0.58 -2.59 -12.67
CA VAL A 427 1.31 -1.30 -12.68
C VAL A 427 2.06 -1.14 -13.99
N VAL A 428 1.95 0.02 -14.64
CA VAL A 428 2.66 0.34 -15.89
C VAL A 428 3.89 1.20 -15.58
N PHE A 429 5.08 0.61 -15.71
CA PHE A 429 6.36 1.34 -15.65
C PHE A 429 6.76 1.79 -17.04
N VAL A 430 6.84 3.11 -17.24
CA VAL A 430 7.20 3.70 -18.54
C VAL A 430 8.68 4.10 -18.51
N TYR A 431 9.49 3.39 -19.28
CA TYR A 431 10.91 3.70 -19.43
C TYR A 431 11.18 4.27 -20.82
N THR A 432 11.84 5.42 -20.87
CA THR A 432 12.17 6.07 -22.12
C THR A 432 13.68 6.04 -22.38
N HIS A 433 14.14 6.76 -23.40
CA HIS A 433 15.52 6.83 -23.85
C HIS A 433 16.51 7.13 -22.74
N ASP A 434 17.74 6.67 -22.94
CA ASP A 434 18.94 7.04 -22.18
C ASP A 434 19.87 7.95 -23.00
N SER A 435 20.90 8.50 -22.33
CA SER A 435 21.82 9.46 -22.94
C SER A 435 22.95 8.84 -23.82
N ILE A 436 22.92 7.53 -24.06
CA ILE A 436 23.94 6.86 -24.87
C ILE A 436 23.63 7.08 -26.35
N GLY A 437 24.30 8.04 -26.95
CA GLY A 437 24.17 8.41 -28.36
C GLY A 437 22.97 9.32 -28.61
N GLN A 438 23.22 10.52 -29.08
CA GLN A 438 22.16 11.49 -29.40
C GLN A 438 21.22 11.04 -30.53
N GLU A 439 21.48 9.91 -31.17
CA GLU A 439 20.74 9.37 -32.33
C GLU A 439 19.88 8.13 -32.05
N VAL A 440 19.95 7.56 -30.83
CA VAL A 440 19.07 6.43 -30.48
C VAL A 440 17.76 6.97 -30.02
N GLU A 441 16.81 7.09 -30.93
CA GLU A 441 15.40 7.31 -30.59
C GLU A 441 14.95 6.22 -29.61
N GLY A 442 14.58 6.64 -28.42
CA GLY A 442 14.42 5.80 -27.27
C GLY A 442 13.46 4.62 -27.46
N LEU A 443 13.89 3.48 -27.01
CA LEU A 443 13.04 2.31 -26.86
C LEU A 443 12.07 2.56 -25.71
N LEU A 444 10.79 2.70 -26.01
CA LEU A 444 9.75 2.70 -24.98
C LEU A 444 9.56 1.26 -24.50
N ILE A 445 10.00 0.97 -23.29
CA ILE A 445 9.72 -0.31 -22.63
C ILE A 445 8.60 -0.06 -21.64
N ALA A 446 7.40 -0.50 -21.97
CA ALA A 446 6.33 -0.65 -20.98
C ALA A 446 6.49 -2.02 -20.35
N ALA A 447 7.04 -2.07 -19.14
CA ALA A 447 7.11 -3.30 -18.37
C ALA A 447 5.82 -3.46 -17.58
N ILE A 448 4.99 -4.41 -17.97
CA ILE A 448 3.89 -4.89 -17.14
C ILE A 448 4.49 -5.99 -16.27
N ALA A 449 4.62 -5.70 -14.97
CA ALA A 449 5.05 -6.71 -14.03
C ALA A 449 3.92 -7.75 -13.89
N ARG A 450 4.06 -8.88 -14.55
CA ARG A 450 3.25 -10.09 -14.30
C ARG A 450 4.09 -11.06 -13.49
N ALA A 451 3.72 -11.25 -12.22
CA ALA A 451 4.06 -12.50 -11.57
C ALA A 451 3.07 -13.55 -12.07
N GLN A 452 3.53 -14.57 -12.75
CA GLN A 452 2.75 -15.79 -12.79
C GLN A 452 2.84 -16.39 -11.39
N PRO A 453 1.71 -16.69 -10.73
CA PRO A 453 1.76 -17.51 -9.53
C PRO A 453 2.46 -18.83 -9.90
N PRO A 454 3.25 -19.43 -8.98
CA PRO A 454 3.80 -20.75 -9.21
C PRO A 454 2.63 -21.68 -9.57
N PRO A 455 2.81 -22.64 -10.48
CA PRO A 455 1.74 -23.55 -10.87
C PRO A 455 1.21 -24.23 -9.62
N SER A 456 -0.02 -23.88 -9.22
CA SER A 456 -0.71 -24.53 -8.12
C SER A 456 -1.32 -25.80 -8.70
N ASP A 457 -0.80 -26.94 -8.34
CA ASP A 457 -1.41 -28.24 -8.67
C ASP A 457 -2.77 -28.46 -7.96
N THR A 458 -3.29 -27.48 -7.22
CA THR A 458 -4.59 -27.56 -6.53
C THR A 458 -5.19 -26.20 -6.30
N ALA A 459 -5.82 -25.61 -7.32
CA ALA A 459 -6.80 -24.54 -7.09
C ALA A 459 -8.16 -24.99 -7.59
N PRO A 460 -9.25 -24.86 -6.80
CA PRO A 460 -10.58 -25.07 -7.31
C PRO A 460 -10.96 -23.96 -8.26
N ASP A 461 -11.61 -24.33 -9.35
CA ASP A 461 -12.20 -23.51 -10.39
C ASP A 461 -13.00 -22.33 -9.80
N SER A 462 -12.50 -21.12 -9.91
CA SER A 462 -13.25 -19.90 -9.61
C SER A 462 -12.88 -18.81 -10.59
N GLY A 463 -13.67 -18.70 -11.67
CA GLY A 463 -13.79 -17.57 -12.58
C GLY A 463 -12.57 -17.21 -13.45
N PRO A 464 -12.75 -16.62 -14.63
CA PRO A 464 -11.62 -16.23 -15.46
C PRO A 464 -10.82 -15.12 -14.76
N PRO A 465 -9.49 -15.24 -14.70
CA PRO A 465 -8.66 -14.18 -14.12
C PRO A 465 -8.76 -12.91 -14.97
N LEU A 466 -8.82 -11.76 -14.31
CA LEU A 466 -8.69 -10.40 -14.87
C LEU A 466 -7.49 -10.20 -15.82
N SER A 467 -6.67 -11.24 -15.99
CA SER A 467 -5.44 -11.29 -16.78
C SER A 467 -5.63 -11.25 -18.28
N ASP A 468 -6.81 -11.55 -18.82
CA ASP A 468 -6.92 -11.80 -20.27
C ASP A 468 -7.32 -10.58 -21.11
N ALA A 469 -7.86 -9.52 -20.50
CA ALA A 469 -8.30 -8.34 -21.23
C ALA A 469 -7.25 -7.21 -21.32
N LEU A 470 -6.46 -6.97 -20.27
CA LEU A 470 -5.48 -5.89 -20.22
C LEU A 470 -4.17 -6.14 -21.01
N PRO A 471 -3.61 -7.36 -21.08
CA PRO A 471 -2.32 -7.57 -21.74
C PRO A 471 -2.34 -7.54 -23.25
N GLU A 472 -3.40 -8.00 -23.88
CA GLU A 472 -3.46 -7.98 -25.35
C GLU A 472 -3.60 -6.56 -25.90
N CYS A 473 -4.33 -5.67 -25.21
CA CYS A 473 -4.48 -4.28 -25.64
C CYS A 473 -3.18 -3.48 -25.53
N LEU A 474 -2.39 -3.68 -24.45
CA LEU A 474 -1.13 -2.95 -24.26
C LEU A 474 0.04 -3.52 -25.08
N PHE A 475 0.08 -4.84 -25.33
CA PHE A 475 1.07 -5.46 -26.24
C PHE A 475 0.80 -5.16 -27.72
N ARG A 476 -0.43 -4.90 -28.09
CA ARG A 476 -0.78 -4.51 -29.49
C ARG A 476 -0.49 -3.04 -29.80
N LEU A 477 -0.07 -2.25 -28.79
CA LEU A 477 0.30 -0.84 -28.95
C LEU A 477 1.63 -0.60 -29.68
N CYS A 478 2.42 -1.65 -29.98
CA CYS A 478 3.63 -1.55 -30.78
C CYS A 478 3.63 -2.55 -31.96
N PRO A 479 3.08 -2.17 -33.10
CA PRO A 479 3.10 -3.05 -34.29
C PRO A 479 4.48 -3.31 -34.89
N THR A 480 5.56 -2.74 -34.33
CA THR A 480 6.90 -2.75 -34.90
C THR A 480 7.90 -3.61 -34.15
N LEU A 481 7.50 -4.40 -33.14
CA LEU A 481 8.40 -5.31 -32.40
C LEU A 481 9.08 -6.36 -33.26
N ASP A 482 8.53 -6.73 -34.42
CA ASP A 482 9.16 -7.66 -35.35
C ASP A 482 10.29 -7.05 -36.20
N LYS A 483 10.39 -5.72 -36.24
CA LYS A 483 11.49 -5.03 -36.96
C LYS A 483 12.70 -4.71 -36.10
N CYS A 484 12.62 -4.87 -34.80
CA CYS A 484 13.74 -4.65 -33.85
C CYS A 484 14.61 -5.91 -33.64
N LYS A 485 14.41 -6.98 -34.40
CA LYS A 485 15.22 -8.23 -34.36
C LYS A 485 16.27 -8.31 -35.46
N ALA A 486 16.58 -7.22 -36.14
CA ALA A 486 17.65 -7.16 -37.13
C ALA A 486 18.79 -6.25 -36.67
#